data_f739729eede32ca8568c9342002014cf
#
_entry.id   f739729eede32ca8568c9342002014cf
#
_cell.length_a   1.000
_cell.length_b   1.000
_cell.length_c   1.000
_cell.angle_alpha   90.00
_cell.angle_beta   90.00
_cell.angle_gamma   90.00
#
_symmetry.space_group_name_H-M   'P 1'
#
loop_
_entity.id
_entity.type
_entity.pdbx_description
1 polymer ?
#
loop_
_entity_poly.entity_id
_entity_poly.type
_entity_poly.pdbx_seq_one_letter_code
_entity_poly.pdbx_strand_id
1 'polypeptide(L)'
;TVEVLDPHSNVSTALIDNISIIEPTDIILNLLETVNSDGNTILFFPDEGAMKRYSHITSKCDIPYVFGMKNRDWRSGEILGLEVLGETDVVPGKNILIIDDICSRGGTFLHSAKALKAMGAADIDLYVSHLENAVWEGDMIKSGLVRNVYTTNSIYRFQDKRPVMVVQEY
;
A
#
# COMPACT_ATOMS: atom_id res chain seq x y z
N THR A 1 23.32 15.21 -9.04
CA THR A 1 22.01 15.12 -8.36
C THR A 1 21.53 13.67 -8.42
N VAL A 2 21.02 13.17 -7.31
CA VAL A 2 20.38 11.86 -7.23
C VAL A 2 18.88 12.09 -7.14
N GLU A 3 18.09 11.43 -7.97
CA GLU A 3 16.63 11.43 -7.86
C GLU A 3 16.15 10.12 -7.29
N VAL A 4 15.28 10.16 -6.28
CA VAL A 4 14.74 8.98 -5.61
C VAL A 4 13.23 9.10 -5.52
N LEU A 5 12.54 8.09 -6.04
CA LEU A 5 11.10 7.97 -5.89
C LEU A 5 10.80 7.32 -4.53
N ASP A 6 9.89 7.94 -3.77
CA ASP A 6 9.27 7.38 -2.55
C ASP A 6 10.24 6.60 -1.64
N PRO A 7 11.29 7.25 -1.11
CA PRO A 7 12.30 6.56 -0.31
C PRO A 7 11.70 6.03 0.98
N HIS A 8 12.00 4.76 1.31
CA HIS A 8 11.50 4.09 2.52
C HIS A 8 11.86 4.83 3.82
N SER A 9 13.02 5.50 3.84
CA SER A 9 13.54 6.14 5.05
C SER A 9 14.13 7.50 4.76
N ASN A 10 13.73 8.50 5.55
CA ASN A 10 14.34 9.83 5.52
C ASN A 10 15.80 9.82 5.96
N VAL A 11 16.26 8.77 6.65
CA VAL A 11 17.69 8.64 7.03
C VAL A 11 18.57 8.45 5.80
N SER A 12 18.16 7.62 4.84
CA SER A 12 18.91 7.43 3.59
C SER A 12 19.00 8.72 2.79
N THR A 13 17.93 9.50 2.73
CA THR A 13 17.92 10.78 2.01
C THR A 13 18.74 11.86 2.70
N ALA A 14 18.83 11.84 4.04
CA ALA A 14 19.67 12.75 4.81
C ALA A 14 21.17 12.51 4.65
N LEU A 15 21.57 11.33 4.17
CA LEU A 15 22.98 10.94 3.97
C LEU A 15 23.47 11.16 2.54
N ILE A 16 22.62 11.62 1.63
CA ILE A 16 22.95 11.82 0.23
C ILE A 16 22.97 13.31 -0.10
N ASP A 17 24.13 13.83 -0.50
CA ASP A 17 24.24 15.19 -0.98
C ASP A 17 23.52 15.35 -2.33
N ASN A 18 22.87 16.51 -2.53
CA ASN A 18 22.17 16.85 -3.79
C ASN A 18 21.11 15.82 -4.23
N ILE A 19 20.27 15.41 -3.31
CA ILE A 19 19.13 14.54 -3.56
C ILE A 19 17.88 15.34 -3.93
N SER A 20 17.09 14.80 -4.87
CA SER A 20 15.73 15.21 -5.19
C SER A 20 14.79 14.07 -4.91
N ILE A 21 13.71 14.31 -4.18
CA ILE A 21 12.72 13.29 -3.84
C ILE A 21 11.49 13.50 -4.72
N ILE A 22 11.07 12.41 -5.38
CA ILE A 22 9.82 12.35 -6.12
C ILE A 22 8.79 11.69 -5.20
N GLU A 23 7.83 12.48 -4.76
CA GLU A 23 6.73 11.99 -3.92
C GLU A 23 5.67 11.29 -4.79
N PRO A 24 5.10 10.14 -4.36
CA PRO A 24 4.11 9.42 -5.14
C PRO A 24 2.70 10.02 -5.04
N THR A 25 2.55 11.19 -4.42
CA THR A 25 1.26 11.81 -4.12
C THR A 25 0.37 11.94 -5.35
N ASP A 26 0.89 12.50 -6.45
CA ASP A 26 0.09 12.73 -7.66
C ASP A 26 -0.27 11.41 -8.35
N ILE A 27 0.60 10.41 -8.29
CA ILE A 27 0.32 9.06 -8.81
C ILE A 27 -0.88 8.44 -8.06
N ILE A 28 -0.85 8.53 -6.73
CA ILE A 28 -1.91 7.98 -5.88
C ILE A 28 -3.22 8.75 -6.07
N LEU A 29 -3.19 10.08 -6.18
CA LEU A 29 -4.38 10.88 -6.42
C LEU A 29 -5.02 10.55 -7.78
N ASN A 30 -4.23 10.45 -8.85
CA ASN A 30 -4.72 10.05 -10.17
C ASN A 30 -5.29 8.63 -10.16
N LEU A 31 -4.67 7.70 -9.43
CA LEU A 31 -5.20 6.35 -9.24
C LEU A 31 -6.56 6.38 -8.52
N LEU A 32 -6.70 7.21 -7.48
CA LEU A 32 -7.94 7.36 -6.73
C LEU A 32 -9.10 7.87 -7.58
N GLU A 33 -8.87 8.71 -8.57
CA GLU A 33 -9.93 9.12 -9.52
C GLU A 33 -10.57 7.91 -10.22
N THR A 34 -9.78 6.86 -10.45
CA THR A 34 -10.24 5.64 -11.09
C THR A 34 -10.87 4.66 -10.10
N VAL A 35 -10.15 4.34 -9.02
CA VAL A 35 -10.57 3.29 -8.07
C VAL A 35 -11.67 3.73 -7.12
N ASN A 36 -11.86 5.04 -6.93
CA ASN A 36 -12.91 5.63 -6.10
C ASN A 36 -13.99 6.35 -6.93
N SER A 37 -14.17 6.00 -8.19
CA SER A 37 -15.15 6.64 -9.08
C SER A 37 -16.60 6.56 -8.59
N ASP A 38 -16.91 5.58 -7.76
CA ASP A 38 -18.22 5.38 -7.11
C ASP A 38 -18.33 6.01 -5.70
N GLY A 39 -17.26 6.63 -5.18
CA GLY A 39 -17.20 7.19 -3.83
C GLY A 39 -17.25 6.14 -2.73
N ASN A 40 -16.98 4.87 -3.03
CA ASN A 40 -17.09 3.76 -2.07
C ASN A 40 -15.74 3.21 -1.59
N THR A 41 -14.64 3.91 -1.84
CA THR A 41 -13.29 3.48 -1.44
C THR A 41 -12.85 4.20 -0.18
N ILE A 42 -12.18 3.48 0.73
CA ILE A 42 -11.43 4.03 1.87
C ILE A 42 -9.96 3.61 1.76
N LEU A 43 -9.08 4.34 2.44
CA LEU A 43 -7.66 4.04 2.45
C LEU A 43 -7.28 3.15 3.64
N PHE A 44 -6.30 2.31 3.41
CA PHE A 44 -5.69 1.51 4.48
C PHE A 44 -4.17 1.63 4.44
N PHE A 45 -3.57 1.95 5.57
CA PHE A 45 -2.12 1.97 5.76
C PHE A 45 -1.69 0.74 6.57
N PRO A 46 -0.77 -0.12 6.08
CA PRO A 46 -0.43 -1.39 6.72
C PRO A 46 0.20 -1.28 8.11
N ASP A 47 0.74 -0.11 8.42
CA ASP A 47 1.32 0.20 9.73
C ASP A 47 1.40 1.72 9.96
N GLU A 48 1.83 2.09 11.17
CA GLU A 48 1.97 3.49 11.58
C GLU A 48 2.99 4.27 10.74
N GLY A 49 4.01 3.59 10.22
CA GLY A 49 5.02 4.19 9.34
C GLY A 49 4.41 4.62 8.01
N ALA A 50 3.66 3.75 7.36
CA ALA A 50 2.92 4.05 6.14
C ALA A 50 1.87 5.14 6.40
N MET A 51 1.12 5.06 7.52
CA MET A 51 0.16 6.09 7.89
C MET A 51 0.82 7.47 8.01
N LYS A 52 1.92 7.59 8.74
CA LYS A 52 2.63 8.88 8.88
C LYS A 52 3.14 9.42 7.55
N ARG A 53 3.57 8.54 6.64
CA ARG A 53 4.11 8.93 5.33
C ARG A 53 3.02 9.42 4.39
N TYR A 54 1.89 8.74 4.33
CA TYR A 54 0.86 8.97 3.31
C TYR A 54 -0.42 9.63 3.80
N SER A 55 -0.61 9.85 5.11
CA SER A 55 -1.86 10.44 5.63
C SER A 55 -2.15 11.85 5.09
N HIS A 56 -1.14 12.57 4.61
CA HIS A 56 -1.35 13.86 3.94
C HIS A 56 -2.19 13.74 2.65
N ILE A 57 -2.26 12.56 2.05
CA ILE A 57 -3.10 12.29 0.87
C ILE A 57 -4.58 12.34 1.25
N THR A 58 -4.94 11.85 2.43
CA THR A 58 -6.34 11.84 2.90
C THR A 58 -6.92 13.22 3.00
N SER A 59 -6.13 14.20 3.44
CA SER A 59 -6.54 15.60 3.52
C SER A 59 -6.71 16.28 2.14
N LYS A 60 -6.13 15.70 1.08
CA LYS A 60 -6.26 16.21 -0.30
C LYS A 60 -7.45 15.61 -1.03
N CYS A 61 -7.89 14.41 -0.68
CA CYS A 61 -8.97 13.69 -1.36
C CYS A 61 -10.23 13.49 -0.52
N ASP A 62 -10.23 13.92 0.76
CA ASP A 62 -11.35 13.78 1.71
C ASP A 62 -11.89 12.33 1.81
N ILE A 63 -10.98 11.36 1.74
CA ILE A 63 -11.31 9.93 1.83
C ILE A 63 -10.99 9.43 3.24
N PRO A 64 -11.92 8.74 3.92
CA PRO A 64 -11.66 8.13 5.23
C PRO A 64 -10.55 7.10 5.15
N TYR A 65 -9.85 6.89 6.27
CA TYR A 65 -8.80 5.88 6.35
C TYR A 65 -8.79 5.13 7.67
N VAL A 66 -8.27 3.92 7.60
CA VAL A 66 -7.92 3.08 8.74
C VAL A 66 -6.48 2.59 8.58
N PHE A 67 -5.85 2.11 9.66
CA PHE A 67 -4.47 1.63 9.59
C PHE A 67 -4.27 0.38 10.43
N GLY A 68 -3.23 -0.40 10.08
CA GLY A 68 -2.87 -1.61 10.77
C GLY A 68 -1.87 -1.39 11.90
N MET A 69 -2.00 -2.16 12.95
CA MET A 69 -1.00 -2.33 13.98
C MET A 69 -0.63 -3.80 14.08
N LYS A 70 0.66 -4.11 13.82
CA LYS A 70 1.17 -5.49 13.86
C LYS A 70 1.46 -5.89 15.29
N ASN A 71 0.73 -6.88 15.79
CA ASN A 71 1.08 -7.55 17.06
C ASN A 71 2.20 -8.56 16.79
N ARG A 72 3.38 -8.32 17.36
CA ARG A 72 4.54 -9.20 17.24
C ARG A 72 4.84 -9.88 18.56
N ASP A 73 5.20 -11.15 18.50
CA ASP A 73 5.86 -11.77 19.63
C ASP A 73 7.20 -11.09 19.88
N TRP A 74 7.39 -10.56 21.08
CA TRP A 74 8.59 -9.79 21.42
C TRP A 74 9.86 -10.65 21.49
N ARG A 75 9.74 -11.98 21.59
CA ARG A 75 10.88 -12.91 21.66
C ARG A 75 11.28 -13.42 20.30
N SER A 76 10.32 -13.83 19.47
CA SER A 76 10.57 -14.41 18.14
C SER A 76 10.52 -13.36 17.02
N GLY A 77 9.88 -12.20 17.25
CA GLY A 77 9.58 -11.21 16.22
C GLY A 77 8.46 -11.64 15.25
N GLU A 78 7.86 -12.81 15.48
CA GLU A 78 6.79 -13.35 14.66
C GLU A 78 5.53 -12.49 14.75
N ILE A 79 4.85 -12.29 13.62
CA ILE A 79 3.58 -11.56 13.57
C ILE A 79 2.48 -12.48 14.10
N LEU A 80 1.97 -12.18 15.29
CA LEU A 80 0.87 -12.92 15.93
C LEU A 80 -0.51 -12.51 15.37
N GLY A 81 -0.60 -11.32 14.77
CA GLY A 81 -1.83 -10.80 14.19
C GLY A 81 -1.69 -9.35 13.71
N LEU A 82 -2.73 -8.88 13.05
CA LEU A 82 -2.90 -7.49 12.65
C LEU A 82 -4.19 -6.97 13.27
N GLU A 83 -4.09 -5.89 14.02
CA GLU A 83 -5.24 -5.13 14.50
C GLU A 83 -5.48 -3.95 13.58
N VAL A 84 -6.74 -3.68 13.21
CA VAL A 84 -7.13 -2.52 12.41
C VAL A 84 -7.64 -1.43 13.35
N LEU A 85 -7.07 -0.24 13.23
CA LEU A 85 -7.33 0.91 14.08
C LEU A 85 -7.86 2.10 13.25
N GLY A 86 -8.49 3.06 13.93
CA GLY A 86 -9.12 4.22 13.31
C GLY A 86 -10.64 4.10 13.30
N GLU A 87 -11.29 4.69 12.33
CA GLU A 87 -12.75 4.65 12.17
C GLU A 87 -13.19 3.32 11.55
N THR A 88 -13.05 2.23 12.30
CA THR A 88 -13.26 0.86 11.78
C THR A 88 -14.70 0.57 11.37
N ASP A 89 -15.66 1.31 11.89
CA ASP A 89 -17.09 1.17 11.55
C ASP A 89 -17.39 1.51 10.06
N VAL A 90 -16.49 2.22 9.39
CA VAL A 90 -16.64 2.54 7.96
C VAL A 90 -16.22 1.39 7.03
N VAL A 91 -15.51 0.36 7.51
CA VAL A 91 -14.93 -0.71 6.68
C VAL A 91 -15.97 -1.62 6.02
N PRO A 92 -17.06 -2.05 6.70
CA PRO A 92 -18.01 -3.00 6.10
C PRO A 92 -18.62 -2.48 4.78
N GLY A 93 -18.52 -3.28 3.72
CA GLY A 93 -19.05 -2.99 2.39
C GLY A 93 -18.23 -2.00 1.57
N LYS A 94 -17.14 -1.46 2.09
CA LYS A 94 -16.26 -0.53 1.38
C LYS A 94 -15.19 -1.26 0.57
N ASN A 95 -14.82 -0.67 -0.55
CA ASN A 95 -13.59 -0.99 -1.26
C ASN A 95 -12.41 -0.40 -0.50
N ILE A 96 -11.30 -1.13 -0.47
CA ILE A 96 -10.09 -0.71 0.25
C ILE A 96 -8.96 -0.50 -0.75
N LEU A 97 -8.31 0.66 -0.71
CA LEU A 97 -7.01 0.85 -1.33
C LEU A 97 -5.92 0.81 -0.23
N ILE A 98 -5.13 -0.24 -0.22
CA ILE A 98 -3.94 -0.34 0.63
C ILE A 98 -2.83 0.49 -0.02
N ILE A 99 -2.13 1.32 0.75
CA ILE A 99 -1.04 2.17 0.26
C ILE A 99 0.22 1.89 1.08
N ASP A 100 1.32 1.59 0.38
CA ASP A 100 2.66 1.45 0.99
C ASP A 100 3.74 1.81 -0.05
N ASP A 101 5.01 1.82 0.38
CA ASP A 101 6.14 2.12 -0.50
C ASP A 101 6.66 0.89 -1.24
N ILE A 102 6.74 -0.27 -0.57
CA ILE A 102 7.38 -1.46 -1.13
C ILE A 102 6.61 -2.75 -0.88
N CYS A 103 6.58 -3.61 -1.90
CA CYS A 103 6.10 -4.98 -1.78
C CYS A 103 7.10 -5.96 -2.38
N SER A 104 7.59 -6.90 -1.58
CA SER A 104 8.33 -8.07 -2.05
C SER A 104 7.37 -9.24 -2.29
N ARG A 105 7.26 -10.20 -1.38
CA ARG A 105 6.37 -11.37 -1.50
C ARG A 105 4.92 -11.11 -1.06
N GLY A 106 4.64 -9.94 -0.51
CA GLY A 106 3.29 -9.50 -0.15
C GLY A 106 2.74 -10.05 1.17
N GLY A 107 3.57 -10.61 2.06
CA GLY A 107 3.10 -11.19 3.32
C GLY A 107 2.33 -10.21 4.20
N THR A 108 2.84 -9.00 4.37
CA THR A 108 2.15 -7.92 5.12
C THR A 108 0.75 -7.65 4.55
N PHE A 109 0.65 -7.52 3.22
CA PHE A 109 -0.61 -7.20 2.54
C PHE A 109 -1.59 -8.36 2.57
N LEU A 110 -1.11 -9.61 2.55
CA LEU A 110 -1.96 -10.78 2.74
C LEU A 110 -2.61 -10.78 4.13
N HIS A 111 -1.84 -10.49 5.19
CA HIS A 111 -2.38 -10.38 6.55
C HIS A 111 -3.37 -9.23 6.66
N SER A 112 -3.06 -8.07 6.08
CA SER A 112 -3.97 -6.92 6.02
C SER A 112 -5.27 -7.26 5.30
N ALA A 113 -5.18 -7.89 4.13
CA ALA A 113 -6.36 -8.28 3.35
C ALA A 113 -7.25 -9.27 4.11
N LYS A 114 -6.67 -10.25 4.80
CA LYS A 114 -7.44 -11.19 5.64
C LYS A 114 -8.19 -10.48 6.77
N ALA A 115 -7.52 -9.55 7.48
CA ALA A 115 -8.14 -8.79 8.56
C ALA A 115 -9.29 -7.90 8.03
N LEU A 116 -9.07 -7.16 6.93
CA LEU A 116 -10.06 -6.29 6.32
C LEU A 116 -11.27 -7.09 5.78
N LYS A 117 -11.04 -8.25 5.16
CA LYS A 117 -12.12 -9.14 4.71
C LYS A 117 -12.94 -9.68 5.89
N ALA A 118 -12.30 -10.03 7.01
CA ALA A 118 -13.00 -10.45 8.23
C ALA A 118 -13.89 -9.34 8.81
N MET A 119 -13.55 -8.06 8.56
CA MET A 119 -14.37 -6.89 8.92
C MET A 119 -15.46 -6.57 7.89
N GLY A 120 -15.59 -7.34 6.82
CA GLY A 120 -16.61 -7.14 5.81
C GLY A 120 -16.24 -6.19 4.67
N ALA A 121 -14.96 -5.90 4.45
CA ALA A 121 -14.50 -5.15 3.29
C ALA A 121 -14.94 -5.81 1.97
N ALA A 122 -15.39 -5.01 1.01
CA ALA A 122 -15.78 -5.47 -0.32
C ALA A 122 -14.55 -5.88 -1.14
N ASP A 123 -14.06 -5.05 -2.02
CA ASP A 123 -12.85 -5.33 -2.80
C ASP A 123 -11.62 -4.71 -2.15
N ILE A 124 -10.47 -5.33 -2.35
CA ILE A 124 -9.18 -4.83 -1.84
C ILE A 124 -8.23 -4.69 -3.00
N ASP A 125 -7.72 -3.49 -3.18
CA ASP A 125 -6.65 -3.14 -4.11
C ASP A 125 -5.40 -2.72 -3.32
N LEU A 126 -4.24 -2.83 -3.93
CA LEU A 126 -2.95 -2.45 -3.36
C LEU A 126 -2.25 -1.45 -4.29
N TYR A 127 -1.74 -0.37 -3.74
CA TYR A 127 -0.73 0.48 -4.38
C TYR A 127 0.59 0.36 -3.63
N VAL A 128 1.67 0.17 -4.37
CA VAL A 128 3.04 0.29 -3.87
C VAL A 128 3.91 0.97 -4.92
N SER A 129 4.75 1.92 -4.49
CA SER A 129 5.69 2.59 -5.39
C SER A 129 6.71 1.60 -5.97
N HIS A 130 7.14 0.63 -5.17
CA HIS A 130 8.18 -0.35 -5.51
C HIS A 130 7.66 -1.78 -5.37
N LEU A 131 7.50 -2.47 -6.50
CA LEU A 131 7.08 -3.87 -6.53
C LEU A 131 8.22 -4.76 -6.98
N GLU A 132 8.68 -5.66 -6.11
CA GLU A 132 9.65 -6.67 -6.50
C GLU A 132 9.00 -7.80 -7.31
N ASN A 133 9.76 -8.36 -8.24
CA ASN A 133 9.29 -9.50 -9.03
C ASN A 133 8.96 -10.74 -8.18
N ALA A 134 9.51 -10.80 -6.95
CA ALA A 134 9.23 -11.85 -5.96
C ALA A 134 7.75 -11.91 -5.53
N VAL A 135 6.93 -10.91 -5.85
CA VAL A 135 5.48 -10.92 -5.58
C VAL A 135 4.79 -12.16 -6.18
N TRP A 136 5.28 -12.66 -7.32
CA TRP A 136 4.73 -13.84 -7.99
C TRP A 136 5.04 -15.16 -7.27
N GLU A 137 6.04 -15.17 -6.40
CA GLU A 137 6.39 -16.33 -5.56
C GLU A 137 5.57 -16.37 -4.27
N GLY A 138 5.06 -15.20 -3.83
CA GLY A 138 4.31 -15.03 -2.60
C GLY A 138 2.88 -15.57 -2.66
N ASP A 139 2.26 -15.67 -1.49
CA ASP A 139 0.89 -16.17 -1.36
C ASP A 139 -0.16 -15.07 -1.53
N MET A 140 0.21 -13.79 -1.53
CA MET A 140 -0.72 -12.69 -1.68
C MET A 140 -1.48 -12.78 -3.02
N ILE A 141 -0.74 -12.89 -4.12
CA ILE A 141 -1.34 -13.03 -5.46
C ILE A 141 -2.18 -14.31 -5.56
N LYS A 142 -1.65 -15.42 -5.06
CA LYS A 142 -2.32 -16.73 -5.11
C LYS A 142 -3.61 -16.77 -4.29
N SER A 143 -3.70 -15.97 -3.24
CA SER A 143 -4.89 -15.91 -2.37
C SER A 143 -6.12 -15.33 -3.06
N GLY A 144 -5.94 -14.47 -4.07
CA GLY A 144 -7.01 -13.75 -4.71
C GLY A 144 -7.74 -12.72 -3.81
N LEU A 145 -7.24 -12.46 -2.59
CA LEU A 145 -7.85 -11.49 -1.67
C LEU A 145 -7.57 -10.04 -2.08
N VAL A 146 -6.44 -9.80 -2.73
CA VAL A 146 -6.10 -8.52 -3.35
C VAL A 146 -6.47 -8.62 -4.83
N ARG A 147 -7.44 -7.78 -5.25
CA ARG A 147 -8.02 -7.80 -6.60
C ARG A 147 -7.03 -7.29 -7.64
N ASN A 148 -6.42 -6.12 -7.39
CA ASN A 148 -5.44 -5.50 -8.27
C ASN A 148 -4.25 -4.99 -7.44
N VAL A 149 -3.07 -4.99 -8.08
CA VAL A 149 -1.84 -4.41 -7.55
C VAL A 149 -1.38 -3.33 -8.53
N TYR A 150 -1.34 -2.10 -8.08
CA TYR A 150 -0.87 -0.94 -8.82
C TYR A 150 0.54 -0.59 -8.38
N THR A 151 1.43 -0.34 -9.32
CA THR A 151 2.83 -0.04 -9.03
C THR A 151 3.44 0.88 -10.09
N THR A 152 4.70 1.27 -9.88
CA THR A 152 5.52 1.94 -10.90
C THR A 152 6.51 0.93 -11.49
N ASN A 153 7.19 1.32 -12.58
CA ASN A 153 8.28 0.53 -13.15
C ASN A 153 9.65 0.77 -12.48
N SER A 154 9.69 1.40 -11.31
CA SER A 154 10.95 1.74 -10.61
C SER A 154 11.87 0.52 -10.42
N ILE A 155 11.31 -0.61 -9.95
CA ILE A 155 12.02 -1.88 -9.83
C ILE A 155 11.28 -3.06 -10.46
N TYR A 156 9.97 -2.93 -10.74
CA TYR A 156 9.19 -3.96 -11.41
C TYR A 156 9.60 -4.07 -12.87
N ARG A 157 9.95 -5.29 -13.32
CA ARG A 157 10.56 -5.53 -14.65
C ARG A 157 9.69 -6.36 -15.58
N PHE A 158 8.54 -6.83 -15.14
CA PHE A 158 7.62 -7.54 -16.00
C PHE A 158 6.68 -6.55 -16.71
N GLN A 159 6.14 -6.98 -17.85
CA GLN A 159 5.01 -6.28 -18.46
C GLN A 159 3.77 -6.44 -17.60
N ASP A 160 2.79 -5.58 -17.82
CA ASP A 160 1.49 -5.69 -17.18
C ASP A 160 0.94 -7.10 -17.28
N LYS A 161 0.77 -7.73 -16.11
CA LYS A 161 0.21 -9.06 -15.99
C LYS A 161 -0.78 -9.05 -14.84
N ARG A 162 -2.06 -9.21 -15.14
CA ARG A 162 -3.11 -9.24 -14.11
C ARG A 162 -2.74 -10.21 -12.98
N PRO A 163 -2.93 -9.82 -11.71
CA PRO A 163 -3.56 -8.57 -11.23
C PRO A 163 -2.61 -7.35 -11.11
N VAL A 164 -1.36 -7.41 -11.56
CA VAL A 164 -0.37 -6.32 -11.47
C VAL A 164 -0.50 -5.37 -12.67
N MET A 165 -0.52 -4.07 -12.39
CA MET A 165 -0.60 -2.99 -13.38
C MET A 165 0.41 -1.89 -13.05
N VAL A 166 1.19 -1.47 -14.05
CA VAL A 166 2.09 -0.33 -13.96
C VAL A 166 1.28 0.94 -14.24
N VAL A 167 1.21 1.85 -13.28
CA VAL A 167 0.42 3.09 -13.38
C VAL A 167 1.29 4.32 -13.65
N GLN A 168 2.60 4.20 -13.51
CA GLN A 168 3.57 5.26 -13.82
C GLN A 168 4.88 4.63 -14.28
N GLU A 169 5.40 5.14 -15.39
CA GLU A 169 6.72 4.79 -15.93
C GLU A 169 7.73 5.93 -15.74
N TYR A 170 8.98 5.59 -15.42
CA TYR A 170 10.13 6.48 -15.24
C TYR A 170 11.28 6.11 -16.17
#